data_32ed85cda9cc9ecfc7fbd518cb5948be
#
_entry.id   32ed85cda9cc9ecfc7fbd518cb5948be
#
_cell.length_a   1.000
_cell.length_b   1.000
_cell.length_c   1.000
_cell.angle_alpha   90.00
_cell.angle_beta   90.00
_cell.angle_gamma   90.00
#
_symmetry.space_group_name_H-M   'P 1'
#
loop_
_entity.id
_entity.type
_entity.pdbx_description
1 polymer ?
#
loop_
_entity_poly.entity_id
_entity_poly.type
_entity_poly.pdbx_seq_one_letter_code
_entity_poly.pdbx_strand_id
1 'polypeptide(L)'
;MIELKGKQVVVRDRELKRREEANRSYLLKLDSEHLLFNYKLEAGRFSGRDIPEGAHGGWETPVCQLRGHFLGHWLSAAAIHYGETGDSELKVKAEAIINELAECQKDNGGQWIGPIPEKYLHWIANGKEIWAPQYNLHKILMGLVDSYRYIGNKKALTVADQFADWFLEWSGQFTREKFDDILDVETGGMLEVWADLLEMTGKDKYKTLLERYYRSRLFQPLLEGKDPLTNMHANTTIPEVLGCARAYEVTGEARWLDIVHAYWNCAVTERGCLVTGGQTAGEVWMPKMKMKSRLGDKNQEHCTVYNMIRLAEFLFRQTGDPAYAQYTEYNLYNGIMAQAYYREYSLTGNKHNHPSDGLLTYFLPMKAGLRKEWSSETDSFFCCHGTMVQANAAWNRGLYYKDDDAIYVCQYFDSELTVQV
;
A
#
# COMPACT_ATOMS: atom_id res chain seq x y z
N MET A 1 16.90 11.55 10.54
CA MET A 1 16.86 10.51 11.60
C MET A 1 16.74 9.13 11.00
N ILE A 2 17.19 8.10 11.71
CA ILE A 2 17.14 6.69 11.29
C ILE A 2 16.12 5.96 12.17
N GLU A 3 15.24 5.18 11.56
CA GLU A 3 14.31 4.30 12.27
C GLU A 3 15.06 3.11 12.87
N LEU A 4 14.82 2.82 14.16
CA LEU A 4 15.30 1.62 14.84
C LEU A 4 14.22 0.54 14.74
N LYS A 5 14.55 -0.62 14.17
CA LYS A 5 13.60 -1.69 13.87
C LYS A 5 14.30 -3.06 13.80
N GLY A 6 13.59 -4.07 13.38
CA GLY A 6 14.11 -5.43 13.29
C GLY A 6 14.46 -5.99 14.66
N LYS A 7 15.50 -6.79 14.73
CA LYS A 7 15.94 -7.46 15.98
C LYS A 7 16.35 -6.52 17.11
N GLN A 8 16.52 -5.23 16.84
CA GLN A 8 16.83 -4.23 17.87
C GLN A 8 15.62 -3.86 18.72
N VAL A 9 14.40 -4.05 18.19
CA VAL A 9 13.14 -3.71 18.86
C VAL A 9 12.31 -4.96 19.06
N VAL A 10 12.11 -5.34 20.31
CA VAL A 10 11.29 -6.50 20.69
C VAL A 10 10.00 -6.00 21.31
N VAL A 11 8.89 -6.15 20.59
CA VAL A 11 7.57 -5.81 21.10
C VAL A 11 7.13 -6.87 22.13
N ARG A 12 6.63 -6.42 23.28
CA ARG A 12 6.10 -7.25 24.37
C ARG A 12 4.60 -7.07 24.57
N ASP A 13 4.04 -6.02 24.03
CA ASP A 13 2.61 -5.74 24.11
C ASP A 13 1.78 -6.92 23.58
N ARG A 14 0.83 -7.39 24.39
CA ARG A 14 0.05 -8.58 24.10
C ARG A 14 -0.89 -8.41 22.90
N GLU A 15 -1.48 -7.23 22.78
CA GLU A 15 -2.43 -6.98 21.69
C GLU A 15 -1.70 -6.87 20.34
N LEU A 16 -0.55 -6.19 20.31
CA LEU A 16 0.25 -6.10 19.10
C LEU A 16 0.77 -7.47 18.66
N LYS A 17 1.26 -8.28 19.59
CA LYS A 17 1.67 -9.67 19.30
C LYS A 17 0.52 -10.53 18.78
N ARG A 18 -0.66 -10.41 19.40
CA ARG A 18 -1.85 -11.12 18.93
C ARG A 18 -2.21 -10.75 17.49
N ARG A 19 -2.13 -9.47 17.16
CA ARG A 19 -2.41 -8.96 15.79
C ARG A 19 -1.39 -9.47 14.78
N GLU A 20 -0.12 -9.42 15.13
CA GLU A 20 0.97 -9.91 14.29
C GLU A 20 0.83 -11.40 14.02
N GLU A 21 0.57 -12.22 15.05
CA GLU A 21 0.37 -13.66 14.91
C GLU A 21 -0.92 -14.00 14.15
N ALA A 22 -2.01 -13.26 14.36
CA ALA A 22 -3.24 -13.43 13.60
C ALA A 22 -3.01 -13.12 12.10
N ASN A 23 -2.25 -12.08 11.78
CA ASN A 23 -1.88 -11.73 10.41
C ASN A 23 -0.97 -12.80 9.79
N ARG A 24 0.06 -13.24 10.51
CA ARG A 24 0.94 -14.34 10.12
C ARG A 24 0.15 -15.61 9.77
N SER A 25 -0.70 -16.03 10.70
CA SER A 25 -1.54 -17.23 10.54
C SER A 25 -2.47 -17.09 9.32
N TYR A 26 -3.03 -15.91 9.09
CA TYR A 26 -3.85 -15.63 7.92
C TYR A 26 -3.06 -15.73 6.61
N LEU A 27 -1.88 -15.10 6.55
CA LEU A 27 -1.02 -15.16 5.36
C LEU A 27 -0.59 -16.60 5.04
N LEU A 28 -0.29 -17.42 6.05
CA LEU A 28 0.08 -18.83 5.85
C LEU A 28 -1.11 -19.69 5.42
N LYS A 29 -2.32 -19.41 5.91
CA LYS A 29 -3.55 -20.14 5.59
C LYS A 29 -3.98 -20.00 4.12
N LEU A 30 -3.73 -18.86 3.49
CA LEU A 30 -4.10 -18.60 2.11
C LEU A 30 -3.33 -19.54 1.16
N ASP A 31 -4.04 -20.26 0.31
CA ASP A 31 -3.44 -21.20 -0.64
C ASP A 31 -2.64 -20.47 -1.73
N SER A 32 -1.42 -20.96 -2.04
CA SER A 32 -0.54 -20.34 -3.02
C SER A 32 -1.08 -20.44 -4.44
N GLU A 33 -1.77 -21.52 -4.80
CA GLU A 33 -2.36 -21.69 -6.12
C GLU A 33 -3.53 -20.72 -6.33
N HIS A 34 -4.33 -20.47 -5.27
CA HIS A 34 -5.41 -19.47 -5.34
C HIS A 34 -4.85 -18.05 -5.45
N LEU A 35 -3.76 -17.72 -4.75
CA LEU A 35 -3.08 -16.42 -4.87
C LEU A 35 -2.49 -16.20 -6.28
N LEU A 36 -1.94 -17.27 -6.89
CA LEU A 36 -1.32 -17.24 -8.22
C LEU A 36 -2.30 -17.38 -9.37
N PHE A 37 -3.56 -17.76 -9.10
CA PHE A 37 -4.50 -18.17 -10.12
C PHE A 37 -4.64 -17.16 -11.26
N ASN A 38 -4.84 -15.89 -10.95
CA ASN A 38 -5.04 -14.84 -11.95
C ASN A 38 -3.77 -14.60 -12.81
N TYR A 39 -2.58 -14.77 -12.24
CA TYR A 39 -1.30 -14.69 -12.97
C TYR A 39 -1.11 -15.87 -13.91
N LYS A 40 -1.40 -17.08 -13.44
CA LYS A 40 -1.36 -18.31 -14.26
C LYS A 40 -2.40 -18.28 -15.35
N LEU A 41 -3.59 -17.68 -15.10
CA LEU A 41 -4.63 -17.48 -16.10
C LEU A 41 -4.15 -16.55 -17.23
N GLU A 42 -3.56 -15.40 -16.91
CA GLU A 42 -3.03 -14.47 -17.92
C GLU A 42 -1.83 -15.06 -18.68
N ALA A 43 -1.03 -15.92 -18.04
CA ALA A 43 0.07 -16.67 -18.68
C ALA A 43 -0.40 -17.86 -19.53
N GLY A 44 -1.70 -18.07 -19.68
CA GLY A 44 -2.26 -19.16 -20.47
C GLY A 44 -2.11 -20.55 -19.86
N ARG A 45 -1.78 -20.64 -18.58
CA ARG A 45 -1.60 -21.93 -17.86
C ARG A 45 -2.89 -22.56 -17.38
N PHE A 46 -3.97 -21.80 -17.33
CA PHE A 46 -5.32 -22.25 -17.03
C PHE A 46 -6.31 -21.78 -18.09
N SER A 47 -7.35 -22.58 -18.33
CA SER A 47 -8.54 -22.12 -19.04
C SER A 47 -9.44 -21.38 -18.04
N GLY A 48 -10.12 -20.31 -18.47
CA GLY A 48 -11.10 -19.60 -17.63
C GLY A 48 -12.31 -20.45 -17.21
N ARG A 49 -12.36 -21.74 -17.64
CA ARG A 49 -13.36 -22.73 -17.22
C ARG A 49 -12.90 -23.60 -16.05
N ASP A 50 -11.60 -23.62 -15.78
CA ASP A 50 -10.97 -24.47 -14.77
C ASP A 50 -10.67 -23.68 -13.49
N ILE A 51 -11.67 -22.96 -12.97
CA ILE A 51 -11.55 -22.23 -11.72
C ILE A 51 -11.37 -23.25 -10.60
N PRO A 52 -10.28 -23.18 -9.80
CA PRO A 52 -10.05 -24.09 -8.69
C PRO A 52 -11.17 -24.04 -7.67
N GLU A 53 -11.50 -25.19 -7.09
CA GLU A 53 -12.41 -25.24 -5.93
C GLU A 53 -11.79 -24.42 -4.78
N GLY A 54 -12.57 -23.52 -4.17
CA GLY A 54 -12.11 -22.63 -3.11
C GLY A 54 -11.29 -21.42 -3.60
N ALA A 55 -11.25 -21.15 -4.92
CA ALA A 55 -10.64 -19.94 -5.46
C ALA A 55 -11.17 -18.68 -4.77
N HIS A 56 -10.31 -17.67 -4.67
CA HIS A 56 -10.65 -16.41 -4.01
C HIS A 56 -11.82 -15.69 -4.71
N GLY A 57 -12.74 -15.16 -3.90
CA GLY A 57 -13.89 -14.37 -4.33
C GLY A 57 -13.63 -12.86 -4.36
N GLY A 58 -14.71 -12.09 -4.35
CA GLY A 58 -14.65 -10.63 -4.30
C GLY A 58 -13.84 -10.03 -5.45
N TRP A 59 -12.88 -9.16 -5.10
CA TRP A 59 -12.03 -8.49 -6.11
C TRP A 59 -11.00 -9.42 -6.76
N GLU A 60 -10.78 -10.60 -6.21
CA GLU A 60 -9.87 -11.60 -6.80
C GLU A 60 -10.56 -12.53 -7.81
N THR A 61 -11.87 -12.40 -8.02
CA THR A 61 -12.57 -13.19 -9.05
C THR A 61 -12.00 -12.91 -10.46
N PRO A 62 -11.92 -13.92 -11.35
CA PRO A 62 -11.34 -13.77 -12.69
C PRO A 62 -12.02 -12.72 -13.58
N VAL A 63 -13.24 -12.31 -13.24
CA VAL A 63 -13.99 -11.28 -13.97
C VAL A 63 -13.77 -9.87 -13.43
N CYS A 64 -13.17 -9.73 -12.26
CA CYS A 64 -12.88 -8.42 -11.68
C CYS A 64 -11.68 -7.77 -12.38
N GLN A 65 -11.77 -6.47 -12.64
CA GLN A 65 -10.66 -5.72 -13.26
C GLN A 65 -9.49 -5.48 -12.30
N LEU A 66 -9.69 -5.68 -10.99
CA LEU A 66 -8.64 -5.57 -9.97
C LEU A 66 -8.08 -6.93 -9.51
N ARG A 67 -8.49 -8.04 -10.15
CA ARG A 67 -8.02 -9.38 -9.78
C ARG A 67 -6.49 -9.47 -9.71
N GLY A 68 -5.99 -10.24 -8.77
CA GLY A 68 -4.56 -10.49 -8.58
C GLY A 68 -3.81 -9.40 -7.82
N HIS A 69 -4.45 -8.25 -7.48
CA HIS A 69 -3.79 -7.18 -6.74
C HIS A 69 -3.36 -7.61 -5.33
N PHE A 70 -4.14 -8.50 -4.71
CA PHE A 70 -3.88 -8.90 -3.33
C PHE A 70 -2.57 -9.68 -3.17
N LEU A 71 -2.15 -10.43 -4.18
CA LEU A 71 -0.86 -11.15 -4.13
C LEU A 71 0.33 -10.19 -3.92
N GLY A 72 0.30 -9.00 -4.52
CA GLY A 72 1.33 -7.99 -4.30
C GLY A 72 1.39 -7.52 -2.85
N HIS A 73 0.25 -7.26 -2.24
CA HIS A 73 0.14 -6.94 -0.81
C HIS A 73 0.60 -8.11 0.08
N TRP A 74 0.22 -9.33 -0.29
CA TRP A 74 0.63 -10.54 0.41
C TRP A 74 2.16 -10.70 0.42
N LEU A 75 2.80 -10.56 -0.74
CA LEU A 75 4.27 -10.62 -0.86
C LEU A 75 4.96 -9.54 -0.02
N SER A 76 4.46 -8.30 -0.09
CA SER A 76 4.97 -7.20 0.72
C SER A 76 4.86 -7.50 2.22
N ALA A 77 3.68 -7.93 2.68
CA ALA A 77 3.45 -8.26 4.09
C ALA A 77 4.34 -9.42 4.56
N ALA A 78 4.44 -10.49 3.78
CA ALA A 78 5.30 -11.64 4.08
C ALA A 78 6.78 -11.26 4.14
N ALA A 79 7.23 -10.42 3.20
CA ALA A 79 8.60 -9.93 3.16
C ALA A 79 8.94 -9.04 4.37
N ILE A 80 8.06 -8.09 4.71
CA ILE A 80 8.20 -7.23 5.89
C ILE A 80 8.25 -8.09 7.14
N HIS A 81 7.32 -9.02 7.30
CA HIS A 81 7.28 -9.90 8.48
C HIS A 81 8.59 -10.68 8.63
N TYR A 82 9.09 -11.29 7.55
CA TYR A 82 10.39 -11.98 7.58
C TYR A 82 11.53 -11.04 7.95
N GLY A 83 11.61 -9.86 7.33
CA GLY A 83 12.68 -8.90 7.58
C GLY A 83 12.75 -8.43 9.04
N GLU A 84 11.61 -8.31 9.69
CA GLU A 84 11.49 -7.82 11.07
C GLU A 84 11.59 -8.95 12.12
N THR A 85 11.06 -10.15 11.82
CA THR A 85 10.99 -11.27 12.79
C THR A 85 11.94 -12.42 12.50
N GLY A 86 12.33 -12.63 11.25
CA GLY A 86 13.12 -13.77 10.80
C GLY A 86 12.29 -15.03 10.51
N ASP A 87 10.97 -14.93 10.35
CA ASP A 87 10.07 -16.06 10.08
C ASP A 87 10.35 -16.75 8.74
N SER A 88 10.94 -17.93 8.81
CA SER A 88 11.34 -18.71 7.63
C SER A 88 10.16 -19.31 6.85
N GLU A 89 8.99 -19.55 7.47
CA GLU A 89 7.85 -20.17 6.78
C GLU A 89 7.25 -19.22 5.74
N LEU A 90 7.02 -17.96 6.11
CA LEU A 90 6.55 -16.95 5.16
C LEU A 90 7.58 -16.65 4.07
N LYS A 91 8.88 -16.65 4.40
CA LYS A 91 9.94 -16.53 3.40
C LYS A 91 9.89 -17.65 2.37
N VAL A 92 9.85 -18.91 2.81
CA VAL A 92 9.81 -20.08 1.91
C VAL A 92 8.61 -20.02 0.98
N LYS A 93 7.43 -19.66 1.53
CA LYS A 93 6.22 -19.52 0.74
C LYS A 93 6.31 -18.38 -0.27
N ALA A 94 6.86 -17.23 0.11
CA ALA A 94 7.09 -16.10 -0.80
C ALA A 94 8.07 -16.45 -1.93
N GLU A 95 9.17 -17.13 -1.63
CA GLU A 95 10.16 -17.57 -2.63
C GLU A 95 9.56 -18.56 -3.64
N ALA A 96 8.70 -19.48 -3.19
CA ALA A 96 7.97 -20.40 -4.07
C ALA A 96 7.02 -19.64 -5.01
N ILE A 97 6.24 -18.69 -4.49
CA ILE A 97 5.34 -17.83 -5.29
C ILE A 97 6.13 -17.00 -6.32
N ILE A 98 7.26 -16.42 -5.93
CA ILE A 98 8.11 -15.64 -6.85
C ILE A 98 8.68 -16.51 -7.98
N ASN A 99 8.99 -17.76 -7.71
CA ASN A 99 9.43 -18.69 -8.74
C ASN A 99 8.33 -18.93 -9.79
N GLU A 100 7.08 -19.14 -9.35
CA GLU A 100 5.94 -19.29 -10.26
C GLU A 100 5.65 -18.01 -11.05
N LEU A 101 5.75 -16.83 -10.42
CA LEU A 101 5.60 -15.55 -11.11
C LEU A 101 6.65 -15.36 -12.21
N ALA A 102 7.92 -15.74 -11.96
CA ALA A 102 8.97 -15.67 -12.96
C ALA A 102 8.67 -16.57 -14.18
N GLU A 103 8.12 -17.76 -13.94
CA GLU A 103 7.69 -18.64 -15.03
C GLU A 103 6.48 -18.06 -15.80
N CYS A 104 5.52 -17.45 -15.09
CA CYS A 104 4.41 -16.75 -15.76
C CYS A 104 4.90 -15.57 -16.62
N GLN A 105 5.88 -14.81 -16.13
CA GLN A 105 6.48 -13.72 -16.90
C GLN A 105 7.16 -14.22 -18.18
N LYS A 106 7.89 -15.35 -18.08
CA LYS A 106 8.52 -15.99 -19.23
C LYS A 106 7.51 -16.43 -20.27
N ASP A 107 6.39 -17.05 -19.85
CA ASP A 107 5.30 -17.47 -20.74
C ASP A 107 4.63 -16.28 -21.41
N ASN A 108 4.58 -15.12 -20.76
CA ASN A 108 4.08 -13.85 -21.29
C ASN A 108 5.11 -13.08 -22.17
N GLY A 109 6.19 -13.72 -22.60
CA GLY A 109 7.20 -13.11 -23.46
C GLY A 109 8.35 -12.39 -22.75
N GLY A 110 8.46 -12.52 -21.41
CA GLY A 110 9.63 -12.13 -20.62
C GLY A 110 9.57 -10.75 -19.97
N GLN A 111 8.59 -9.91 -20.28
CA GLN A 111 8.44 -8.60 -19.65
C GLN A 111 7.18 -8.50 -18.79
N TRP A 112 6.02 -8.87 -19.34
CA TRP A 112 4.72 -8.72 -18.69
C TRP A 112 4.50 -9.74 -17.58
N ILE A 113 4.09 -9.26 -16.38
CA ILE A 113 3.70 -10.11 -15.23
C ILE A 113 2.36 -9.65 -14.60
N GLY A 114 1.55 -8.92 -15.32
CA GLY A 114 0.24 -8.49 -14.80
C GLY A 114 -0.75 -9.66 -14.65
N PRO A 115 -1.59 -9.64 -13.61
CA PRO A 115 -2.70 -10.60 -13.46
C PRO A 115 -3.95 -10.19 -14.25
N ILE A 116 -3.84 -9.14 -15.03
CA ILE A 116 -4.86 -8.55 -15.90
C ILE A 116 -4.32 -8.47 -17.33
N PRO A 117 -5.19 -8.40 -18.34
CA PRO A 117 -4.74 -8.30 -19.73
C PRO A 117 -3.91 -7.05 -20.00
N GLU A 118 -2.78 -7.21 -20.65
CA GLU A 118 -1.90 -6.11 -21.09
C GLU A 118 -2.66 -5.03 -21.87
N LYS A 119 -3.63 -5.43 -22.68
CA LYS A 119 -4.50 -4.54 -23.46
C LYS A 119 -5.26 -3.50 -22.61
N TYR A 120 -5.41 -3.70 -21.30
CA TYR A 120 -6.07 -2.72 -20.43
C TYR A 120 -5.28 -1.39 -20.38
N LEU A 121 -3.96 -1.45 -20.39
CA LEU A 121 -3.10 -0.26 -20.42
C LEU A 121 -3.22 0.47 -21.78
N HIS A 122 -3.30 -0.27 -22.87
CA HIS A 122 -3.57 0.32 -24.19
C HIS A 122 -4.99 0.91 -24.27
N TRP A 123 -5.95 0.31 -23.59
CA TRP A 123 -7.33 0.81 -23.56
C TRP A 123 -7.46 2.12 -22.78
N ILE A 124 -6.87 2.25 -21.60
CA ILE A 124 -6.89 3.52 -20.87
C ILE A 124 -6.19 4.63 -21.66
N ALA A 125 -5.10 4.33 -22.35
CA ALA A 125 -4.41 5.27 -23.23
C ALA A 125 -5.30 5.75 -24.40
N ASN A 126 -6.31 4.98 -24.78
CA ASN A 126 -7.29 5.31 -25.80
C ASN A 126 -8.65 5.78 -25.25
N GLY A 127 -8.69 6.17 -23.97
CA GLY A 127 -9.87 6.76 -23.32
C GLY A 127 -10.96 5.76 -22.95
N LYS A 128 -10.68 4.44 -22.92
CA LYS A 128 -11.61 3.46 -22.36
C LYS A 128 -11.49 3.42 -20.84
N GLU A 129 -12.61 3.39 -20.16
CA GLU A 129 -12.64 3.20 -18.72
C GLU A 129 -12.30 1.75 -18.37
N ILE A 130 -11.22 1.59 -17.62
CA ILE A 130 -10.82 0.35 -16.94
C ILE A 130 -10.53 0.70 -15.49
N TRP A 131 -11.04 -0.10 -14.58
CA TRP A 131 -10.89 0.17 -13.17
C TRP A 131 -9.45 -0.06 -12.69
N ALA A 132 -8.73 1.03 -12.47
CA ALA A 132 -7.43 1.14 -11.81
C ALA A 132 -6.36 0.10 -12.20
N PRO A 133 -6.01 -0.07 -13.51
CA PRO A 133 -5.04 -1.08 -13.91
C PRO A 133 -3.62 -0.80 -13.40
N GLN A 134 -3.18 0.46 -13.32
CA GLN A 134 -1.85 0.78 -12.80
C GLN A 134 -1.76 0.55 -11.28
N TYR A 135 -2.84 0.78 -10.53
CA TYR A 135 -2.93 0.37 -9.13
C TYR A 135 -2.68 -1.14 -8.99
N ASN A 136 -3.34 -1.95 -9.81
CA ASN A 136 -3.19 -3.40 -9.79
C ASN A 136 -1.74 -3.82 -10.04
N LEU A 137 -1.14 -3.31 -11.11
CA LEU A 137 0.25 -3.63 -11.49
C LEU A 137 1.28 -3.09 -10.49
N HIS A 138 0.98 -1.95 -9.85
CA HIS A 138 1.81 -1.44 -8.76
C HIS A 138 1.90 -2.46 -7.62
N LYS A 139 0.81 -3.16 -7.26
CA LYS A 139 0.83 -4.06 -6.12
C LYS A 139 1.83 -5.20 -6.30
N ILE A 140 1.87 -5.81 -7.48
CA ILE A 140 2.86 -6.86 -7.72
C ILE A 140 4.29 -6.33 -7.77
N LEU A 141 4.51 -5.15 -8.37
CA LEU A 141 5.82 -4.50 -8.36
C LEU A 141 6.29 -4.19 -6.92
N MET A 142 5.42 -3.62 -6.10
CA MET A 142 5.69 -3.38 -4.68
C MET A 142 6.05 -4.66 -3.93
N GLY A 143 5.28 -5.73 -4.13
CA GLY A 143 5.53 -7.03 -3.49
C GLY A 143 6.88 -7.64 -3.90
N LEU A 144 7.28 -7.50 -5.17
CA LEU A 144 8.58 -7.96 -5.68
C LEU A 144 9.73 -7.11 -5.12
N VAL A 145 9.57 -5.79 -5.09
CA VAL A 145 10.55 -4.84 -4.51
C VAL A 145 10.77 -5.13 -3.03
N ASP A 146 9.71 -5.30 -2.25
CA ASP A 146 9.82 -5.64 -0.83
C ASP A 146 10.42 -7.03 -0.61
N SER A 147 10.13 -7.99 -1.47
CA SER A 147 10.76 -9.32 -1.42
C SER A 147 12.27 -9.26 -1.66
N TYR A 148 12.73 -8.37 -2.54
CA TYR A 148 14.17 -8.13 -2.66
C TYR A 148 14.73 -7.39 -1.44
N ARG A 149 14.06 -6.35 -0.97
CA ARG A 149 14.52 -5.50 0.15
C ARG A 149 14.66 -6.29 1.46
N TYR A 150 13.66 -7.06 1.82
CA TYR A 150 13.58 -7.71 3.13
C TYR A 150 14.03 -9.17 3.12
N ILE A 151 13.83 -9.91 2.03
CA ILE A 151 14.21 -11.32 1.90
C ILE A 151 15.58 -11.47 1.21
N GLY A 152 15.98 -10.49 0.40
CA GLY A 152 17.16 -10.57 -0.46
C GLY A 152 16.93 -11.41 -1.72
N ASN A 153 15.68 -11.59 -2.16
CA ASN A 153 15.32 -12.43 -3.29
C ASN A 153 15.70 -11.77 -4.63
N LYS A 154 16.82 -12.16 -5.21
CA LYS A 154 17.34 -11.59 -6.48
C LYS A 154 16.42 -11.85 -7.67
N LYS A 155 15.67 -12.97 -7.66
CA LYS A 155 14.72 -13.29 -8.74
C LYS A 155 13.56 -12.28 -8.74
N ALA A 156 13.06 -11.88 -7.58
CA ALA A 156 12.05 -10.83 -7.45
C ALA A 156 12.51 -9.52 -8.10
N LEU A 157 13.75 -9.09 -7.82
CA LEU A 157 14.32 -7.90 -8.47
C LEU A 157 14.41 -8.07 -9.99
N THR A 158 14.83 -9.24 -10.49
CA THR A 158 14.89 -9.52 -11.93
C THR A 158 13.52 -9.41 -12.59
N VAL A 159 12.50 -10.02 -12.00
CA VAL A 159 11.11 -9.95 -12.51
C VAL A 159 10.59 -8.52 -12.52
N ALA A 160 10.83 -7.75 -11.45
CA ALA A 160 10.43 -6.34 -11.38
C ALA A 160 11.17 -5.47 -12.41
N ASP A 161 12.47 -5.69 -12.60
CA ASP A 161 13.31 -4.96 -13.56
C ASP A 161 12.87 -5.21 -15.02
N GLN A 162 12.56 -6.44 -15.37
CA GLN A 162 12.01 -6.81 -16.68
C GLN A 162 10.60 -6.24 -16.90
N PHE A 163 9.77 -6.23 -15.87
CA PHE A 163 8.45 -5.59 -15.96
C PHE A 163 8.55 -4.07 -16.13
N ALA A 164 9.54 -3.44 -15.51
CA ALA A 164 9.81 -2.01 -15.71
C ALA A 164 10.23 -1.69 -17.15
N ASP A 165 10.88 -2.60 -17.88
CA ASP A 165 11.19 -2.42 -19.31
C ASP A 165 9.91 -2.28 -20.13
N TRP A 166 8.89 -3.09 -19.84
CA TRP A 166 7.57 -2.95 -20.44
C TRP A 166 6.98 -1.55 -20.21
N PHE A 167 7.01 -1.04 -18.97
CA PHE A 167 6.50 0.30 -18.66
C PHE A 167 7.30 1.40 -19.33
N LEU A 168 8.61 1.24 -19.46
CA LEU A 168 9.46 2.20 -20.18
C LEU A 168 9.06 2.28 -21.65
N GLU A 169 8.88 1.13 -22.31
CA GLU A 169 8.46 1.04 -23.70
C GLU A 169 7.05 1.59 -23.90
N TRP A 170 6.08 1.14 -23.07
CA TRP A 170 4.70 1.60 -23.15
C TRP A 170 4.56 3.11 -22.94
N SER A 171 5.13 3.64 -21.86
CA SER A 171 5.05 5.08 -21.55
C SER A 171 5.81 5.94 -22.54
N GLY A 172 6.83 5.39 -23.21
CA GLY A 172 7.63 6.06 -24.23
C GLY A 172 6.90 6.34 -25.54
N GLN A 173 5.74 5.69 -25.76
CA GLN A 173 4.94 5.87 -26.97
C GLN A 173 4.11 7.16 -26.95
N PHE A 174 3.99 7.82 -25.79
CA PHE A 174 3.10 8.96 -25.60
C PHE A 174 3.87 10.28 -25.50
N THR A 175 3.25 11.36 -25.99
CA THR A 175 3.67 12.71 -25.67
C THR A 175 3.45 12.99 -24.17
N ARG A 176 4.11 14.00 -23.63
CA ARG A 176 3.90 14.42 -22.24
C ARG A 176 2.43 14.70 -21.93
N GLU A 177 1.77 15.48 -22.77
CA GLU A 177 0.35 15.83 -22.63
C GLU A 177 -0.55 14.59 -22.59
N LYS A 178 -0.33 13.65 -23.51
CA LYS A 178 -1.11 12.41 -23.56
C LYS A 178 -0.85 11.52 -22.33
N PHE A 179 0.37 11.50 -21.85
CA PHE A 179 0.70 10.73 -20.65
C PHE A 179 0.14 11.40 -19.39
N ASP A 180 0.08 12.73 -19.32
CA ASP A 180 -0.63 13.46 -18.26
C ASP A 180 -2.12 13.13 -18.23
N ASP A 181 -2.78 12.98 -19.40
CA ASP A 181 -4.17 12.52 -19.45
C ASP A 181 -4.33 11.11 -18.84
N ILE A 182 -3.38 10.21 -19.08
CA ILE A 182 -3.37 8.86 -18.49
C ILE A 182 -3.17 8.94 -16.98
N LEU A 183 -2.23 9.75 -16.51
CA LEU A 183 -1.97 9.94 -15.08
C LEU A 183 -3.17 10.55 -14.33
N ASP A 184 -3.92 11.42 -14.99
CA ASP A 184 -5.13 12.02 -14.40
C ASP A 184 -6.28 11.01 -14.23
N VAL A 185 -6.31 9.96 -15.06
CA VAL A 185 -7.26 8.86 -14.88
C VAL A 185 -6.85 7.99 -13.68
N GLU A 186 -5.57 7.55 -13.66
CA GLU A 186 -5.09 6.66 -12.61
C GLU A 186 -3.58 6.43 -12.73
N THR A 187 -2.84 6.44 -11.63
CA THR A 187 -1.38 6.22 -11.62
C THR A 187 -0.92 5.15 -10.62
N GLY A 188 -1.73 4.81 -9.63
CA GLY A 188 -1.31 3.96 -8.51
C GLY A 188 -0.11 4.54 -7.75
N GLY A 189 0.66 3.68 -7.11
CA GLY A 189 1.91 4.03 -6.40
C GLY A 189 3.17 3.88 -7.26
N MET A 190 3.06 4.00 -8.58
CA MET A 190 4.13 3.69 -9.52
C MET A 190 5.39 4.52 -9.28
N LEU A 191 5.24 5.80 -8.92
CA LEU A 191 6.36 6.70 -8.65
C LEU A 191 7.27 6.18 -7.53
N GLU A 192 6.70 5.60 -6.46
CA GLU A 192 7.44 5.02 -5.34
C GLU A 192 8.29 3.82 -5.80
N VAL A 193 7.69 2.93 -6.59
CA VAL A 193 8.38 1.74 -7.11
C VAL A 193 9.54 2.12 -8.03
N TRP A 194 9.38 3.16 -8.86
CA TRP A 194 10.48 3.62 -9.73
C TRP A 194 11.65 4.19 -8.92
N ALA A 195 11.36 4.91 -7.83
CA ALA A 195 12.41 5.39 -6.93
C ALA A 195 13.12 4.23 -6.22
N ASP A 196 12.39 3.23 -5.74
CA ASP A 196 12.96 2.04 -5.12
C ASP A 196 13.86 1.25 -6.08
N LEU A 197 13.42 1.04 -7.30
CA LEU A 197 14.21 0.33 -8.31
C LEU A 197 15.44 1.13 -8.76
N LEU A 198 15.36 2.48 -8.75
CA LEU A 198 16.52 3.33 -8.96
C LEU A 198 17.58 3.11 -7.88
N GLU A 199 17.18 3.12 -6.60
CA GLU A 199 18.07 2.86 -5.48
C GLU A 199 18.74 1.47 -5.58
N MET A 200 17.92 0.45 -5.86
CA MET A 200 18.38 -0.95 -5.87
C MET A 200 19.31 -1.29 -7.04
N THR A 201 19.16 -0.62 -8.17
CA THR A 201 19.84 -1.00 -9.41
C THR A 201 20.79 0.06 -9.98
N GLY A 202 20.56 1.32 -9.67
CA GLY A 202 21.30 2.46 -10.25
C GLY A 202 21.05 2.70 -11.74
N LYS A 203 20.04 2.04 -12.36
CA LYS A 203 19.80 2.13 -13.80
C LYS A 203 19.07 3.43 -14.19
N ASP A 204 19.56 4.12 -15.20
CA ASP A 204 18.99 5.41 -15.65
C ASP A 204 17.57 5.33 -16.21
N LYS A 205 17.11 4.14 -16.63
CA LYS A 205 15.71 3.95 -17.05
C LYS A 205 14.69 4.36 -15.97
N TYR A 206 15.06 4.21 -14.71
CA TYR A 206 14.19 4.59 -13.58
C TYR A 206 14.13 6.11 -13.38
N LYS A 207 15.20 6.85 -13.66
CA LYS A 207 15.13 8.33 -13.72
C LYS A 207 14.16 8.79 -14.80
N THR A 208 14.19 8.13 -15.96
CA THR A 208 13.22 8.39 -17.04
C THR A 208 11.78 8.11 -16.59
N LEU A 209 11.55 7.00 -15.88
CA LEU A 209 10.22 6.67 -15.36
C LEU A 209 9.77 7.64 -14.26
N LEU A 210 10.65 8.09 -13.37
CA LEU A 210 10.33 9.12 -12.38
C LEU A 210 9.83 10.40 -13.05
N GLU A 211 10.53 10.88 -14.09
CA GLU A 211 10.10 12.09 -14.83
C GLU A 211 8.78 11.87 -15.58
N ARG A 212 8.56 10.70 -16.17
CA ARG A 212 7.29 10.39 -16.85
C ARG A 212 6.11 10.35 -15.90
N TYR A 213 6.30 9.81 -14.69
CA TYR A 213 5.27 9.71 -13.66
C TYR A 213 5.14 10.96 -12.77
N TYR A 214 5.89 12.03 -13.07
CA TYR A 214 5.68 13.33 -12.44
C TYR A 214 4.33 13.92 -12.89
N ARG A 215 3.33 13.88 -12.02
CA ARG A 215 1.97 14.38 -12.32
C ARG A 215 1.88 15.89 -12.07
N SER A 216 2.29 16.68 -13.06
CA SER A 216 2.36 18.14 -12.96
C SER A 216 0.99 18.76 -12.61
N ARG A 217 -0.11 18.22 -13.12
CA ARG A 217 -1.48 18.72 -12.89
C ARG A 217 -1.98 18.54 -11.45
N LEU A 218 -1.34 17.65 -10.66
CA LEU A 218 -1.57 17.55 -9.22
C LEU A 218 -0.53 18.37 -8.44
N PHE A 219 0.75 18.22 -8.78
CA PHE A 219 1.84 18.75 -7.98
C PHE A 219 1.98 20.27 -8.10
N GLN A 220 1.81 20.83 -9.31
CA GLN A 220 1.95 22.26 -9.50
C GLN A 220 0.91 23.10 -8.73
N PRO A 221 -0.40 22.77 -8.74
CA PRO A 221 -1.36 23.47 -7.88
C PRO A 221 -1.05 23.39 -6.38
N LEU A 222 -0.53 22.25 -5.90
CA LEU A 222 -0.11 22.12 -4.50
C LEU A 222 1.02 23.08 -4.15
N LEU A 223 2.06 23.15 -5.00
CA LEU A 223 3.20 24.06 -4.84
C LEU A 223 2.77 25.53 -4.90
N GLU A 224 1.71 25.85 -5.62
CA GLU A 224 1.09 27.19 -5.68
C GLU A 224 0.16 27.49 -4.48
N GLY A 225 0.06 26.57 -3.49
CA GLY A 225 -0.81 26.74 -2.32
C GLY A 225 -2.30 26.59 -2.60
N LYS A 226 -2.68 26.02 -3.76
CA LYS A 226 -4.06 25.72 -4.12
C LYS A 226 -4.52 24.40 -3.50
N ASP A 227 -5.84 24.17 -3.49
CA ASP A 227 -6.44 22.90 -3.07
C ASP A 227 -6.93 22.08 -4.27
N PRO A 228 -6.09 21.26 -4.91
CA PRO A 228 -6.55 20.32 -5.91
C PRO A 228 -7.23 19.08 -5.29
N LEU A 229 -7.04 18.82 -3.98
CA LEU A 229 -7.40 17.55 -3.35
C LEU A 229 -8.91 17.39 -3.09
N THR A 230 -9.63 18.46 -2.79
CA THR A 230 -11.06 18.38 -2.44
C THR A 230 -11.85 17.61 -3.49
N ASN A 231 -12.52 16.53 -3.06
CA ASN A 231 -13.26 15.55 -3.88
C ASN A 231 -12.39 14.67 -4.80
N MET A 232 -11.06 14.78 -4.79
CA MET A 232 -10.22 13.77 -5.43
C MET A 232 -10.19 12.48 -4.61
N HIS A 233 -10.01 11.35 -5.29
CA HIS A 233 -9.80 10.06 -4.64
C HIS A 233 -8.51 10.10 -3.82
N ALA A 234 -8.64 9.93 -2.51
CA ALA A 234 -7.53 10.18 -1.59
C ALA A 234 -6.40 9.16 -1.75
N ASN A 235 -6.76 7.89 -1.81
CA ASN A 235 -5.77 6.82 -1.91
C ASN A 235 -5.12 6.69 -3.30
N THR A 236 -5.48 7.54 -4.27
CA THR A 236 -4.70 7.76 -5.50
C THR A 236 -3.61 8.78 -5.25
N THR A 237 -3.95 9.92 -4.62
CA THR A 237 -3.02 11.03 -4.44
C THR A 237 -1.96 10.77 -3.36
N ILE A 238 -2.29 10.02 -2.29
CA ILE A 238 -1.33 9.73 -1.21
C ILE A 238 -0.14 8.88 -1.70
N PRO A 239 -0.33 7.76 -2.43
CA PRO A 239 0.77 6.99 -2.98
C PRO A 239 1.66 7.77 -3.97
N GLU A 240 1.10 8.70 -4.73
CA GLU A 240 1.88 9.58 -5.59
C GLU A 240 2.87 10.44 -4.78
N VAL A 241 2.42 10.96 -3.63
CA VAL A 241 3.27 11.78 -2.76
C VAL A 241 4.21 10.93 -1.90
N LEU A 242 3.85 9.70 -1.56
CA LEU A 242 4.82 8.72 -1.02
C LEU A 242 5.93 8.45 -2.04
N GLY A 243 5.59 8.40 -3.32
CA GLY A 243 6.57 8.35 -4.41
C GLY A 243 7.48 9.57 -4.45
N CYS A 244 6.95 10.77 -4.24
CA CYS A 244 7.77 11.99 -4.12
C CYS A 244 8.71 11.91 -2.90
N ALA A 245 8.21 11.46 -1.74
CA ALA A 245 9.02 11.27 -0.54
C ALA A 245 10.19 10.29 -0.82
N ARG A 246 9.90 9.18 -1.48
CA ARG A 246 10.91 8.19 -1.83
C ARG A 246 11.89 8.69 -2.90
N ALA A 247 11.40 9.42 -3.91
CA ALA A 247 12.25 10.04 -4.92
C ALA A 247 13.24 11.04 -4.29
N TYR A 248 12.80 11.82 -3.29
CA TYR A 248 13.70 12.68 -2.52
C TYR A 248 14.78 11.89 -1.79
N GLU A 249 14.42 10.80 -1.09
CA GLU A 249 15.40 9.97 -0.38
C GLU A 249 16.48 9.40 -1.31
N VAL A 250 16.11 9.06 -2.55
CA VAL A 250 17.01 8.42 -3.52
C VAL A 250 17.82 9.43 -4.35
N THR A 251 17.21 10.56 -4.72
CA THR A 251 17.85 11.52 -5.64
C THR A 251 18.43 12.76 -4.95
N GLY A 252 17.91 13.11 -3.75
CA GLY A 252 18.25 14.35 -3.05
C GLY A 252 17.67 15.62 -3.70
N GLU A 253 16.82 15.50 -4.73
CA GLU A 253 16.24 16.65 -5.43
C GLU A 253 15.15 17.33 -4.59
N ALA A 254 15.38 18.57 -4.18
CA ALA A 254 14.49 19.32 -3.26
C ALA A 254 13.04 19.43 -3.78
N ARG A 255 12.82 19.48 -5.10
CA ARG A 255 11.46 19.57 -5.68
C ARG A 255 10.51 18.49 -5.17
N TRP A 256 11.02 17.29 -4.93
CA TRP A 256 10.22 16.19 -4.42
C TRP A 256 9.77 16.43 -2.97
N LEU A 257 10.67 16.93 -2.13
CA LEU A 257 10.36 17.27 -0.74
C LEU A 257 9.39 18.45 -0.64
N ASP A 258 9.54 19.45 -1.51
CA ASP A 258 8.63 20.59 -1.57
C ASP A 258 7.18 20.15 -1.86
N ILE A 259 7.00 19.18 -2.77
CA ILE A 259 5.68 18.58 -3.05
C ILE A 259 5.13 17.89 -1.80
N VAL A 260 5.95 17.14 -1.07
CA VAL A 260 5.51 16.44 0.15
C VAL A 260 5.02 17.43 1.21
N HIS A 261 5.76 18.52 1.44
CA HIS A 261 5.35 19.57 2.38
C HIS A 261 4.07 20.28 1.94
N ALA A 262 3.98 20.65 0.67
CA ALA A 262 2.77 21.29 0.11
C ALA A 262 1.55 20.39 0.22
N TYR A 263 1.72 19.10 -0.06
CA TYR A 263 0.65 18.10 0.08
C TYR A 263 0.19 17.95 1.53
N TRP A 264 1.13 17.77 2.46
CA TRP A 264 0.80 17.64 3.89
C TRP A 264 0.04 18.87 4.39
N ASN A 265 0.51 20.06 4.03
CA ASN A 265 -0.18 21.30 4.40
C ASN A 265 -1.63 21.31 3.88
N CYS A 266 -1.83 21.00 2.61
CA CYS A 266 -3.16 20.96 1.99
C CYS A 266 -4.05 19.83 2.56
N ALA A 267 -3.48 18.62 2.75
CA ALA A 267 -4.21 17.42 3.13
C ALA A 267 -4.54 17.35 4.64
N VAL A 268 -3.67 17.88 5.49
CA VAL A 268 -3.77 17.75 6.96
C VAL A 268 -3.91 19.11 7.62
N THR A 269 -2.89 19.97 7.52
CA THR A 269 -2.80 21.20 8.30
C THR A 269 -3.98 22.14 8.05
N GLU A 270 -4.28 22.40 6.80
CA GLU A 270 -5.37 23.30 6.41
C GLU A 270 -6.74 22.62 6.33
N ARG A 271 -6.76 21.31 6.11
CA ARG A 271 -8.00 20.56 5.94
C ARG A 271 -8.70 20.26 7.24
N GLY A 272 -7.94 19.98 8.30
CA GLY A 272 -8.44 19.41 9.55
C GLY A 272 -8.71 17.91 9.42
N CYS A 273 -9.23 17.30 10.48
CA CYS A 273 -9.50 15.87 10.54
C CYS A 273 -10.82 15.55 11.26
N LEU A 274 -11.31 14.34 11.04
CA LEU A 274 -12.34 13.72 11.87
C LEU A 274 -11.81 13.50 13.30
N VAL A 275 -12.70 13.27 14.25
CA VAL A 275 -12.31 12.94 15.64
C VAL A 275 -11.44 11.68 15.75
N THR A 276 -11.39 10.85 14.73
CA THR A 276 -10.54 9.66 14.61
C THR A 276 -9.20 9.92 13.92
N GLY A 277 -8.94 11.13 13.42
CA GLY A 277 -7.72 11.50 12.72
C GLY A 277 -7.80 11.44 11.18
N GLY A 278 -8.81 10.77 10.62
CA GLY A 278 -8.97 10.67 9.17
C GLY A 278 -9.52 11.94 8.51
N GLN A 279 -9.34 12.05 7.19
CA GLN A 279 -9.73 13.23 6.40
C GLN A 279 -10.63 12.89 5.20
N THR A 280 -11.14 11.65 5.12
CA THR A 280 -11.85 11.15 3.94
C THR A 280 -13.29 10.74 4.22
N ALA A 281 -14.12 10.83 3.18
CA ALA A 281 -15.49 10.33 3.18
C ALA A 281 -15.83 9.81 1.77
N GLY A 282 -16.24 8.54 1.65
CA GLY A 282 -16.48 7.90 0.35
C GLY A 282 -15.22 7.87 -0.52
N GLU A 283 -14.07 7.55 0.09
CA GLU A 283 -12.73 7.48 -0.55
C GLU A 283 -12.17 8.82 -1.06
N VAL A 284 -12.89 9.92 -0.92
CA VAL A 284 -12.42 11.22 -1.41
C VAL A 284 -12.04 12.16 -0.28
N TRP A 285 -11.13 13.08 -0.57
CA TRP A 285 -10.77 14.16 0.35
C TRP A 285 -11.98 15.03 0.66
N MET A 286 -12.26 15.21 1.96
CA MET A 286 -13.31 16.14 2.40
C MET A 286 -12.86 17.59 2.16
N PRO A 287 -13.80 18.53 1.91
CA PRO A 287 -13.48 19.96 1.81
C PRO A 287 -12.84 20.48 3.11
N LYS A 288 -11.91 21.43 2.97
CA LYS A 288 -11.21 22.05 4.11
C LYS A 288 -12.20 22.54 5.18
N MET A 289 -11.98 22.14 6.44
CA MET A 289 -12.76 22.51 7.62
C MET A 289 -14.27 22.23 7.53
N LYS A 290 -14.69 21.27 6.69
CA LYS A 290 -16.11 20.89 6.48
C LYS A 290 -16.41 19.44 6.90
N MET A 291 -15.69 18.89 7.87
CA MET A 291 -15.81 17.49 8.30
C MET A 291 -17.23 17.09 8.67
N LYS A 292 -17.95 17.94 9.44
CA LYS A 292 -19.33 17.69 9.86
C LYS A 292 -20.30 17.44 8.70
N SER A 293 -20.09 18.07 7.55
CA SER A 293 -20.98 17.95 6.38
C SER A 293 -20.86 16.61 5.66
N ARG A 294 -19.84 15.83 5.96
CA ARG A 294 -19.52 14.56 5.30
C ARG A 294 -19.52 13.35 6.24
N LEU A 295 -20.06 13.50 7.48
CA LEU A 295 -20.22 12.37 8.38
C LEU A 295 -21.26 11.39 7.83
N GLY A 296 -20.90 10.10 7.76
CA GLY A 296 -21.72 9.04 7.18
C GLY A 296 -21.23 7.65 7.55
N ASP A 297 -21.55 6.71 6.70
CA ASP A 297 -21.17 5.30 6.77
C ASP A 297 -19.76 5.02 6.20
N LYS A 298 -19.26 5.87 5.29
CA LYS A 298 -18.01 5.67 4.55
C LYS A 298 -16.94 6.70 4.91
N ASN A 299 -16.70 6.90 6.20
CA ASN A 299 -15.61 7.77 6.66
C ASN A 299 -14.34 6.97 6.88
N GLN A 300 -13.19 7.64 6.79
CA GLN A 300 -11.88 7.10 7.14
C GLN A 300 -11.60 5.71 6.56
N GLU A 301 -11.24 5.65 5.29
CA GLU A 301 -10.79 4.44 4.62
C GLU A 301 -9.48 3.94 5.21
N HIS A 302 -9.33 2.62 5.44
CA HIS A 302 -8.12 2.02 6.01
C HIS A 302 -6.86 2.30 5.18
N CYS A 303 -6.96 2.23 3.84
CA CYS A 303 -5.80 2.51 2.97
C CYS A 303 -5.29 3.94 3.13
N THR A 304 -6.19 4.92 3.27
CA THR A 304 -5.81 6.32 3.46
C THR A 304 -5.09 6.51 4.79
N VAL A 305 -5.57 5.86 5.85
CA VAL A 305 -4.92 5.89 7.17
C VAL A 305 -3.52 5.29 7.10
N TYR A 306 -3.40 4.09 6.53
CA TYR A 306 -2.13 3.38 6.41
C TYR A 306 -1.08 4.20 5.64
N ASN A 307 -1.45 4.73 4.48
CA ASN A 307 -0.52 5.50 3.66
C ASN A 307 -0.19 6.88 4.25
N MET A 308 -1.14 7.53 4.93
CA MET A 308 -0.87 8.80 5.62
C MET A 308 0.03 8.62 6.84
N ILE A 309 -0.04 7.50 7.56
CA ILE A 309 0.93 7.15 8.61
C ILE A 309 2.34 7.06 8.01
N ARG A 310 2.52 6.34 6.89
CA ARG A 310 3.82 6.25 6.20
C ARG A 310 4.38 7.61 5.81
N LEU A 311 3.51 8.51 5.34
CA LEU A 311 3.91 9.88 5.00
C LEU A 311 4.30 10.71 6.24
N ALA A 312 3.56 10.55 7.36
CA ALA A 312 3.88 11.19 8.63
C ALA A 312 5.22 10.70 9.18
N GLU A 313 5.48 9.40 9.12
CA GLU A 313 6.76 8.81 9.53
C GLU A 313 7.94 9.31 8.68
N PHE A 314 7.74 9.46 7.37
CA PHE A 314 8.74 10.09 6.51
C PHE A 314 9.04 11.53 6.98
N LEU A 315 8.00 12.35 7.16
CA LEU A 315 8.15 13.74 7.59
C LEU A 315 8.79 13.84 8.98
N PHE A 316 8.45 12.93 9.89
CA PHE A 316 9.10 12.86 11.20
C PHE A 316 10.61 12.60 11.06
N ARG A 317 11.02 11.64 10.23
CA ARG A 317 12.45 11.37 9.97
C ARG A 317 13.19 12.56 9.38
N GLN A 318 12.52 13.39 8.57
CA GLN A 318 13.14 14.57 7.97
C GLN A 318 13.25 15.75 8.92
N THR A 319 12.29 15.94 9.84
CA THR A 319 12.14 17.18 10.59
C THR A 319 12.35 17.04 12.10
N GLY A 320 12.07 15.86 12.67
CA GLY A 320 12.00 15.68 14.12
C GLY A 320 10.79 16.33 14.80
N ASP A 321 9.86 16.89 14.04
CA ASP A 321 8.69 17.55 14.60
C ASP A 321 7.72 16.51 15.22
N PRO A 322 7.46 16.57 16.54
CA PRO A 322 6.61 15.63 17.26
C PRO A 322 5.16 15.62 16.75
N ALA A 323 4.71 16.63 16.04
CA ALA A 323 3.38 16.67 15.46
C ALA A 323 3.12 15.48 14.48
N TYR A 324 4.14 15.04 13.76
CA TYR A 324 4.04 13.88 12.88
C TYR A 324 3.96 12.56 13.66
N ALA A 325 4.72 12.41 14.73
CA ALA A 325 4.62 11.24 15.60
C ALA A 325 3.25 11.18 16.30
N GLN A 326 2.71 12.32 16.75
CA GLN A 326 1.37 12.43 17.31
C GLN A 326 0.29 12.06 16.29
N TYR A 327 0.42 12.51 15.02
CA TYR A 327 -0.49 12.13 13.94
C TYR A 327 -0.46 10.63 13.73
N THR A 328 0.72 10.02 13.69
CA THR A 328 0.90 8.57 13.57
C THR A 328 0.20 7.84 14.71
N GLU A 329 0.48 8.18 15.97
CA GLU A 329 -0.14 7.54 17.14
C GLU A 329 -1.66 7.62 17.08
N TYR A 330 -2.20 8.81 16.80
CA TYR A 330 -3.64 9.05 16.75
C TYR A 330 -4.33 8.18 15.69
N ASN A 331 -3.77 8.10 14.50
CA ASN A 331 -4.30 7.29 13.41
C ASN A 331 -4.02 5.80 13.59
N LEU A 332 -2.97 5.43 14.30
CA LEU A 332 -2.67 4.04 14.63
C LEU A 332 -3.77 3.45 15.52
N TYR A 333 -4.11 4.12 16.63
CA TYR A 333 -5.18 3.66 17.52
C TYR A 333 -6.58 3.78 16.92
N ASN A 334 -6.90 4.92 16.34
CA ASN A 334 -8.25 5.24 15.86
C ASN A 334 -8.51 4.83 14.41
N GLY A 335 -7.52 4.32 13.72
CA GLY A 335 -7.60 3.82 12.35
C GLY A 335 -7.15 2.37 12.27
N ILE A 336 -5.85 2.11 12.22
CA ILE A 336 -5.31 0.75 12.00
C ILE A 336 -5.86 -0.24 13.04
N MET A 337 -5.73 0.08 14.33
CA MET A 337 -6.21 -0.82 15.39
C MET A 337 -7.73 -0.88 15.46
N ALA A 338 -8.42 0.20 15.16
CA ALA A 338 -9.88 0.24 15.19
C ALA A 338 -10.54 -0.46 13.99
N GLN A 339 -9.83 -0.67 12.88
CA GLN A 339 -10.38 -1.22 11.64
C GLN A 339 -10.02 -2.67 11.37
N ALA A 340 -9.08 -3.29 12.08
CA ALA A 340 -8.56 -4.63 11.78
C ALA A 340 -8.55 -5.58 12.96
N TYR A 341 -8.66 -6.88 12.65
CA TYR A 341 -8.48 -8.04 13.54
C TYR A 341 -9.27 -8.05 14.85
N TYR A 342 -10.58 -8.24 14.76
CA TYR A 342 -11.42 -8.59 15.90
C TYR A 342 -12.00 -10.00 15.73
N ARG A 343 -11.46 -10.98 16.44
CA ARG A 343 -11.95 -12.36 16.42
C ARG A 343 -12.90 -12.71 17.58
N GLU A 344 -13.05 -11.88 18.59
CA GLU A 344 -13.60 -12.34 19.86
C GLU A 344 -14.98 -11.80 20.26
N TYR A 345 -15.64 -10.92 19.50
CA TYR A 345 -16.90 -10.35 19.95
C TYR A 345 -17.96 -10.17 18.89
N SER A 346 -19.01 -10.96 18.98
CA SER A 346 -20.30 -10.60 18.41
C SER A 346 -21.19 -9.98 19.49
N LEU A 347 -21.25 -8.69 19.54
CA LEU A 347 -22.24 -7.98 20.38
C LEU A 347 -23.65 -8.00 19.77
N THR A 348 -23.83 -8.47 18.55
CA THR A 348 -25.07 -8.24 17.79
C THR A 348 -25.83 -9.48 17.38
N GLY A 349 -25.30 -10.69 17.56
CA GLY A 349 -25.95 -11.92 17.15
C GLY A 349 -26.30 -12.07 15.67
N ASN A 350 -25.85 -11.14 14.84
CA ASN A 350 -26.11 -11.15 13.40
C ASN A 350 -24.97 -11.89 12.68
N LYS A 351 -25.28 -13.03 12.05
CA LYS A 351 -24.29 -13.89 11.37
C LYS A 351 -23.53 -13.17 10.25
N HIS A 352 -24.11 -12.17 9.61
CA HIS A 352 -23.48 -11.43 8.53
C HIS A 352 -22.49 -10.33 8.98
N ASN A 353 -22.51 -9.98 10.26
CA ASN A 353 -21.64 -8.97 10.87
C ASN A 353 -20.88 -9.55 12.07
N HIS A 354 -20.56 -10.84 12.01
CA HIS A 354 -19.90 -11.52 13.12
C HIS A 354 -18.41 -11.26 13.09
N PRO A 355 -17.79 -10.65 14.13
CA PRO A 355 -16.35 -10.38 14.15
C PRO A 355 -15.46 -11.63 14.07
N SER A 356 -16.00 -12.83 14.34
CA SER A 356 -15.25 -14.09 14.20
C SER A 356 -14.89 -14.42 12.75
N ASP A 357 -15.69 -13.93 11.79
CA ASP A 357 -15.49 -14.20 10.37
C ASP A 357 -14.93 -12.98 9.64
N GLY A 358 -14.88 -11.82 10.30
CA GLY A 358 -14.42 -10.56 9.75
C GLY A 358 -12.97 -10.25 10.09
N LEU A 359 -12.22 -9.82 9.12
CA LEU A 359 -10.82 -9.41 9.29
C LEU A 359 -10.68 -7.91 9.48
N LEU A 360 -11.40 -7.12 8.70
CA LEU A 360 -11.23 -5.70 8.54
C LEU A 360 -12.56 -5.03 8.21
N THR A 361 -12.74 -3.80 8.64
CA THR A 361 -13.76 -2.90 8.11
C THR A 361 -13.10 -1.91 7.13
N TYR A 362 -13.71 -1.75 5.95
CA TYR A 362 -13.22 -0.83 4.91
C TYR A 362 -13.22 0.61 5.41
N PHE A 363 -14.34 1.03 6.03
CA PHE A 363 -14.55 2.37 6.55
C PHE A 363 -14.87 2.34 8.04
N LEU A 364 -14.61 3.46 8.72
CA LEU A 364 -15.18 3.74 10.03
C LEU A 364 -16.44 4.61 9.86
N PRO A 365 -17.63 4.09 10.15
CA PRO A 365 -18.84 4.89 10.14
C PRO A 365 -18.84 5.90 11.30
N MET A 366 -18.99 7.18 10.97
CA MET A 366 -18.88 8.30 11.95
C MET A 366 -20.23 8.91 12.30
N LYS A 367 -21.34 8.47 11.69
CA LYS A 367 -22.67 8.95 12.01
C LYS A 367 -23.33 8.04 13.08
N ALA A 368 -24.02 8.64 14.01
CA ALA A 368 -24.69 7.93 15.09
C ALA A 368 -25.64 6.83 14.57
N GLY A 369 -25.63 5.68 15.21
CA GLY A 369 -26.47 4.52 14.87
C GLY A 369 -25.93 3.63 13.77
N LEU A 370 -24.84 4.01 13.09
CA LEU A 370 -24.20 3.17 12.08
C LEU A 370 -23.24 2.15 12.71
N ARG A 371 -22.95 1.10 11.95
CA ARG A 371 -22.10 -0.02 12.39
C ARG A 371 -21.02 -0.31 11.37
N LYS A 372 -19.92 -0.90 11.82
CA LYS A 372 -18.86 -1.42 10.96
C LYS A 372 -19.37 -2.62 10.16
N GLU A 373 -18.97 -2.68 8.89
CA GLU A 373 -19.16 -3.83 8.01
C GLU A 373 -17.82 -4.55 7.87
N TRP A 374 -17.81 -5.87 8.18
CA TRP A 374 -16.60 -6.66 8.22
C TRP A 374 -16.38 -7.46 6.93
N SER A 375 -15.12 -7.54 6.49
CA SER A 375 -14.71 -8.39 5.38
C SER A 375 -14.67 -9.86 5.78
N SER A 376 -14.74 -10.75 4.77
CA SER A 376 -14.46 -12.17 4.93
C SER A 376 -12.99 -12.50 4.66
N GLU A 377 -12.56 -13.72 5.00
CA GLU A 377 -11.19 -14.18 4.78
C GLU A 377 -10.86 -14.38 3.29
N THR A 378 -11.84 -14.82 2.45
CA THR A 378 -11.60 -15.31 1.09
C THR A 378 -12.51 -14.71 0.01
N ASP A 379 -13.47 -13.84 0.38
CA ASP A 379 -14.51 -13.36 -0.55
C ASP A 379 -14.60 -11.84 -0.65
N SER A 380 -13.68 -11.09 -0.07
CA SER A 380 -13.68 -9.63 -0.11
C SER A 380 -12.54 -9.07 -0.93
N PHE A 381 -11.34 -9.17 -0.42
CA PHE A 381 -10.09 -8.72 -1.06
C PHE A 381 -10.11 -7.29 -1.63
N PHE A 382 -10.88 -6.38 -1.04
CA PHE A 382 -10.80 -4.97 -1.43
C PHE A 382 -9.42 -4.37 -1.04
N CYS A 383 -9.08 -3.19 -1.55
CA CYS A 383 -7.76 -2.56 -1.35
C CYS A 383 -7.33 -2.50 0.12
N CYS A 384 -8.27 -2.19 1.02
CA CYS A 384 -8.01 -2.13 2.46
C CYS A 384 -7.64 -3.49 3.08
N HIS A 385 -8.06 -4.60 2.49
CA HIS A 385 -7.63 -5.93 2.88
C HIS A 385 -6.11 -6.10 2.69
N GLY A 386 -5.60 -5.55 1.59
CA GLY A 386 -4.17 -5.52 1.31
C GLY A 386 -3.38 -4.64 2.27
N THR A 387 -3.83 -3.41 2.53
CA THR A 387 -3.15 -2.53 3.50
C THR A 387 -3.25 -3.03 4.94
N MET A 388 -4.30 -3.79 5.28
CA MET A 388 -4.40 -4.45 6.57
C MET A 388 -3.28 -5.46 6.80
N VAL A 389 -3.04 -6.37 5.85
CA VAL A 389 -1.97 -7.36 6.03
C VAL A 389 -0.59 -6.73 6.06
N GLN A 390 -0.38 -5.61 5.37
CA GLN A 390 0.87 -4.84 5.46
C GLN A 390 1.00 -4.11 6.80
N ALA A 391 -0.05 -3.46 7.29
CA ALA A 391 -0.03 -2.72 8.56
C ALA A 391 0.19 -3.63 9.76
N ASN A 392 -0.25 -4.89 9.71
CA ASN A 392 -0.09 -5.86 10.77
C ASN A 392 1.05 -6.86 10.52
N ALA A 393 1.91 -6.62 9.53
CA ALA A 393 3.02 -7.50 9.20
C ALA A 393 4.12 -7.49 10.28
N ALA A 394 4.36 -6.32 10.89
CA ALA A 394 5.31 -6.19 12.00
C ALA A 394 4.99 -4.92 12.81
N TRP A 395 5.04 -5.03 14.13
CA TRP A 395 4.71 -3.95 15.06
C TRP A 395 5.93 -3.33 15.75
N ASN A 396 7.12 -3.75 15.39
CA ASN A 396 8.39 -3.20 15.89
C ASN A 396 8.92 -2.02 15.06
N ARG A 397 8.14 -1.53 14.11
CA ARG A 397 8.43 -0.38 13.26
C ARG A 397 7.74 0.88 13.77
N GLY A 398 8.32 2.04 13.50
CA GLY A 398 7.74 3.32 13.87
C GLY A 398 7.76 3.65 15.37
N LEU A 399 8.32 2.77 16.23
CA LEU A 399 8.36 2.98 17.67
C LEU A 399 9.50 3.87 18.11
N TYR A 400 10.67 3.68 17.51
CA TYR A 400 11.92 4.33 17.92
C TYR A 400 12.68 4.87 16.73
N TYR A 401 13.23 6.05 16.91
CA TYR A 401 14.14 6.67 15.95
C TYR A 401 15.39 7.16 16.67
N LYS A 402 16.48 7.38 15.92
CA LYS A 402 17.70 8.01 16.44
C LYS A 402 18.29 8.99 15.43
N ASP A 403 18.99 9.97 15.95
CA ASP A 403 20.01 10.73 15.24
C ASP A 403 21.37 10.63 15.99
N ASP A 404 22.26 11.55 15.75
CA ASP A 404 23.58 11.54 16.38
C ASP A 404 23.52 11.87 17.87
N ASP A 405 22.52 12.60 18.32
CA ASP A 405 22.43 13.18 19.68
C ASP A 405 21.39 12.50 20.57
N ALA A 406 20.35 11.86 20.00
CA ALA A 406 19.20 11.41 20.77
C ALA A 406 18.53 10.14 20.22
N ILE A 407 17.80 9.47 21.13
CA ILE A 407 16.83 8.43 20.81
C ILE A 407 15.44 9.00 21.03
N TYR A 408 14.59 8.87 20.03
CA TYR A 408 13.20 9.32 20.04
C TYR A 408 12.27 8.15 20.28
N VAL A 409 11.44 8.23 21.31
CA VAL A 409 10.38 7.26 21.60
C VAL A 409 9.07 7.82 21.07
N CYS A 410 8.58 7.28 19.96
CA CYS A 410 7.40 7.81 19.26
C CYS A 410 6.12 7.11 19.62
N GLN A 411 6.18 5.82 20.03
CA GLN A 411 5.02 5.04 20.44
C GLN A 411 5.34 4.33 21.76
N TYR A 412 4.40 4.38 22.72
CA TYR A 412 4.60 3.88 24.08
C TYR A 412 3.99 2.49 24.29
N PHE A 413 4.25 1.56 23.37
CA PHE A 413 3.92 0.16 23.57
C PHE A 413 4.96 -0.55 24.43
N ASP A 414 4.52 -1.57 25.17
CA ASP A 414 5.44 -2.43 25.92
C ASP A 414 6.43 -3.10 24.97
N SER A 415 7.68 -2.67 25.04
CA SER A 415 8.74 -3.10 24.10
C SER A 415 10.13 -2.89 24.69
N GLU A 416 11.10 -3.61 24.17
CA GLU A 416 12.52 -3.46 24.49
C GLU A 416 13.28 -2.96 23.28
N LEU A 417 14.16 -1.97 23.52
CA LEU A 417 15.10 -1.47 22.53
C LEU A 417 16.53 -1.83 22.95
N THR A 418 17.27 -2.48 22.04
CA THR A 418 18.70 -2.72 22.19
C THR A 418 19.48 -1.77 21.30
N VAL A 419 20.28 -0.89 21.89
CA VAL A 419 21.14 0.04 21.17
C VAL A 419 22.59 -0.29 21.49
N GLN A 420 23.40 -0.44 20.44
CA GLN A 420 24.86 -0.49 20.64
C GLN A 420 25.35 0.94 20.90
N VAL A 421 25.95 1.13 22.07
CA VAL A 421 26.62 2.35 22.47
C VAL A 421 28.03 2.39 21.95
#